data_f34295c06700656d295ad2c3a94b36d7
#
_entry.id   f34295c06700656d295ad2c3a94b36d7
#
_cell.length_a   1.000
_cell.length_b   1.000
_cell.length_c   1.000
_cell.angle_alpha   90.00
_cell.angle_beta   90.00
_cell.angle_gamma   90.00
#
_symmetry.space_group_name_H-M   'P 1'
#
loop_
_entity.id
_entity.type
_entity.pdbx_description
1 polymer ?
#
loop_
_entity_poly.entity_id
_entity_poly.type
_entity_poly.pdbx_seq_one_letter_code
_entity_poly.pdbx_strand_id
1 'polypeptide(L)'
;SSSGDAFSGGWADYADVATTGSPIAVTAVPTALTNDGLGVDTNTKYLPISGNGITQLWNTSSNGFDFSDLNVGDMLDIRMDISVIIASTNTVVDVNLLMGTGGSVVVPFISDQNYKATGTFEVIRYMGIYIGSTDVRDTLAQLKIEADKNCTCIVHGFYIKAIRRG
;
A
#
# COMPACT_ATOMS: atom_id res chain seq x y z
N SER A 1 28.95 16.60 -10.73
CA SER A 1 28.23 15.79 -10.40
C SER A 1 28.69 14.79 -10.03
N SER A 2 28.56 14.67 -9.32
CA SER A 2 28.89 13.49 -8.89
C SER A 2 28.21 12.37 -9.50
N SER A 3 28.96 11.46 -9.91
CA SER A 3 28.39 10.26 -10.44
C SER A 3 27.56 9.49 -9.41
N GLY A 4 27.70 9.81 -8.15
CA GLY A 4 26.90 9.19 -7.11
C GLY A 4 25.43 9.57 -7.17
N ASP A 5 25.09 10.63 -7.89
CA ASP A 5 23.71 11.06 -8.03
C ASP A 5 22.92 10.22 -9.03
N ALA A 6 23.59 9.34 -9.79
CA ALA A 6 22.91 8.52 -10.77
C ALA A 6 21.96 7.49 -10.17
N PHE A 7 22.14 7.16 -8.91
CA PHE A 7 21.29 6.20 -8.23
C PHE A 7 20.89 6.72 -6.85
N SER A 8 19.64 6.65 -6.57
CA SER A 8 19.11 6.94 -5.25
C SER A 8 17.98 5.97 -4.95
N GLY A 9 18.18 5.17 -3.95
CA GLY A 9 17.18 4.20 -3.54
C GLY A 9 17.03 4.21 -2.04
N GLY A 10 15.92 3.67 -1.59
CA GLY A 10 15.65 3.53 -0.19
C GLY A 10 14.32 2.84 0.04
N TRP A 11 13.96 2.72 1.29
CA TRP A 11 12.77 1.99 1.67
C TRP A 11 12.21 2.49 2.98
N ALA A 12 10.96 2.12 3.22
CA ALA A 12 10.30 2.31 4.49
C ALA A 12 9.39 1.12 4.78
N ASP A 13 9.19 0.84 6.04
CA ASP A 13 8.26 -0.18 6.51
C ASP A 13 7.32 0.47 7.51
N TYR A 14 6.02 0.33 7.29
CA TYR A 14 4.99 0.90 8.15
C TYR A 14 4.16 -0.25 8.72
N ALA A 15 4.28 -0.49 10.01
CA ALA A 15 3.48 -1.49 10.72
C ALA A 15 2.30 -0.82 11.43
N ASP A 16 1.13 -1.43 11.34
CA ASP A 16 -0.10 -0.91 11.94
C ASP A 16 -0.38 -1.52 13.30
N VAL A 17 -1.01 -0.75 14.17
CA VAL A 17 -1.51 -1.22 15.48
C VAL A 17 -3.04 -1.17 15.53
N ALA A 18 -3.64 -0.12 14.98
CA ALA A 18 -5.05 0.17 15.19
C ALA A 18 -5.99 -0.94 14.70
N THR A 19 -5.71 -1.53 13.55
CA THR A 19 -6.62 -2.54 12.96
C THR A 19 -6.60 -3.88 13.69
N THR A 20 -5.58 -4.16 14.50
CA THR A 20 -5.57 -5.36 15.34
C THR A 20 -6.71 -5.33 16.35
N GLY A 21 -6.94 -4.18 16.98
CA GLY A 21 -8.04 -4.01 17.94
C GLY A 21 -9.37 -3.62 17.29
N SER A 22 -9.33 -3.03 16.10
CA SER A 22 -10.49 -2.55 15.36
C SER A 22 -10.36 -2.89 13.88
N PRO A 23 -10.63 -4.14 13.50
CA PRO A 23 -10.51 -4.55 12.11
C PRO A 23 -11.38 -3.71 11.16
N ILE A 24 -10.89 -3.52 9.94
CA ILE A 24 -11.61 -2.79 8.90
C ILE A 24 -12.82 -3.61 8.47
N ALA A 25 -14.00 -3.00 8.46
CA ALA A 25 -15.20 -3.62 7.90
C ALA A 25 -15.08 -3.67 6.37
N VAL A 26 -15.20 -4.85 5.80
CA VAL A 26 -15.11 -5.08 4.35
C VAL A 26 -16.48 -5.46 3.82
N THR A 27 -16.92 -4.75 2.80
CA THR A 27 -18.20 -4.95 2.13
C THR A 27 -18.01 -4.95 0.63
N ALA A 28 -19.08 -4.92 -0.14
CA ALA A 28 -19.02 -4.77 -1.60
C ALA A 28 -18.58 -3.36 -2.03
N VAL A 29 -18.51 -2.41 -1.10
CA VAL A 29 -18.03 -1.05 -1.39
C VAL A 29 -16.52 -1.00 -1.11
N PRO A 30 -15.69 -0.62 -2.10
CA PRO A 30 -14.25 -0.52 -1.90
C PRO A 30 -13.91 0.40 -0.73
N THR A 31 -13.11 -0.11 0.20
CA THR A 31 -12.76 0.58 1.45
C THR A 31 -11.24 0.65 1.57
N ALA A 32 -10.71 1.83 1.89
CA ALA A 32 -9.28 2.02 2.02
C ALA A 32 -8.70 1.20 3.18
N LEU A 33 -7.57 0.55 2.93
CA LEU A 33 -6.74 -0.02 3.98
C LEU A 33 -6.07 1.12 4.75
N THR A 34 -6.08 1.03 6.06
CA THR A 34 -5.50 2.04 6.95
C THR A 34 -4.23 1.50 7.60
N ASN A 35 -3.29 2.38 7.92
CA ASN A 35 -2.07 2.02 8.62
C ASN A 35 -1.56 3.23 9.39
N ASP A 36 -1.50 3.12 10.72
CA ASP A 36 -1.09 4.23 11.59
C ASP A 36 0.43 4.37 11.73
N GLY A 37 1.21 3.39 11.28
CA GLY A 37 2.67 3.43 11.38
C GLY A 37 3.19 3.40 12.81
N LEU A 38 2.39 2.94 13.76
CA LEU A 38 2.76 2.94 15.18
C LEU A 38 3.26 1.57 15.68
N GLY A 39 3.30 0.57 14.81
CA GLY A 39 3.82 -0.75 15.16
C GLY A 39 5.34 -0.73 15.38
N VAL A 40 5.82 -1.66 16.18
CA VAL A 40 7.25 -1.74 16.57
C VAL A 40 8.17 -2.01 15.38
N ASP A 41 7.64 -2.59 14.32
CA ASP A 41 8.40 -2.89 13.10
C ASP A 41 8.45 -1.71 12.12
N THR A 42 7.84 -0.58 12.45
CA THR A 42 7.89 0.60 11.61
C THR A 42 9.31 1.14 11.54
N ASN A 43 9.81 1.34 10.33
CA ASN A 43 11.13 1.87 10.08
C ASN A 43 11.10 2.84 8.90
N THR A 44 11.46 4.09 9.16
CA THR A 44 11.50 5.15 8.15
C THR A 44 12.87 5.81 8.05
N LYS A 45 13.91 5.15 8.55
CA LYS A 45 15.27 5.72 8.58
C LYS A 45 15.95 5.70 7.23
N TYR A 46 15.50 4.84 6.32
CA TYR A 46 16.19 4.54 5.07
C TYR A 46 15.41 4.99 3.84
N LEU A 47 14.65 6.06 4.00
CA LEU A 47 13.92 6.68 2.90
C LEU A 47 14.89 7.14 1.80
N PRO A 48 14.46 7.14 0.54
CA PRO A 48 15.31 7.61 -0.55
C PRO A 48 15.76 9.05 -0.31
N ILE A 49 17.05 9.29 -0.48
CA ILE A 49 17.61 10.63 -0.35
C ILE A 49 17.40 11.35 -1.67
N SER A 50 16.85 12.55 -1.61
CA SER A 50 16.73 13.42 -2.77
C SER A 50 17.07 14.87 -2.38
N GLY A 51 17.23 15.70 -3.37
CA GLY A 51 17.43 17.11 -3.13
C GLY A 51 16.28 17.76 -2.35
N ASN A 52 15.10 17.20 -2.42
CA ASN A 52 13.91 17.71 -1.72
C ASN A 52 13.66 17.04 -0.38
N GLY A 53 14.41 15.99 -0.05
CA GLY A 53 14.26 15.28 1.23
C GLY A 53 12.92 14.58 1.38
N ILE A 54 12.86 13.32 1.00
CA ILE A 54 11.65 12.51 1.19
C ILE A 54 11.49 12.22 2.67
N THR A 55 10.37 12.63 3.25
CA THR A 55 10.09 12.43 4.67
C THR A 55 9.12 11.29 4.92
N GLN A 56 8.40 10.84 3.90
CA GLN A 56 7.45 9.72 4.00
C GLN A 56 7.18 9.14 2.63
N LEU A 57 6.77 7.87 2.60
CA LEU A 57 6.21 7.20 1.41
C LEU A 57 4.78 6.73 1.65
N TRP A 58 4.33 6.80 2.88
CA TRP A 58 2.95 6.54 3.30
C TRP A 58 2.50 7.68 4.21
N ASN A 59 1.32 8.23 3.93
CA ASN A 59 0.73 9.27 4.76
C ASN A 59 -0.23 8.63 5.74
N THR A 60 0.16 8.59 7.02
CA THR A 60 -0.63 7.94 8.08
C THR A 60 -1.92 8.68 8.42
N SER A 61 -2.00 9.97 8.10
CA SER A 61 -3.21 10.76 8.35
C SER A 61 -4.26 10.56 7.27
N SER A 62 -3.83 10.42 6.02
CA SER A 62 -4.74 10.29 4.87
C SER A 62 -4.87 8.83 4.39
N ASN A 63 -4.09 7.92 4.96
CA ASN A 63 -4.06 6.51 4.61
C ASN A 63 -3.86 6.28 3.10
N GLY A 64 -2.77 6.83 2.59
CA GLY A 64 -2.40 6.68 1.20
C GLY A 64 -0.89 6.72 1.01
N PHE A 65 -0.43 6.08 -0.08
CA PHE A 65 0.97 6.18 -0.49
C PHE A 65 1.21 7.56 -1.09
N ASP A 66 2.27 8.21 -0.62
CA ASP A 66 2.64 9.56 -1.03
C ASP A 66 3.86 9.50 -1.94
N PHE A 67 3.65 9.76 -3.22
CA PHE A 67 4.69 9.74 -4.24
C PHE A 67 5.12 11.17 -4.65
N SER A 68 4.64 12.18 -3.95
CA SER A 68 4.77 13.58 -4.38
C SER A 68 6.21 14.07 -4.50
N ASP A 69 7.13 13.49 -3.72
CA ASP A 69 8.55 13.85 -3.75
C ASP A 69 9.37 12.98 -4.71
N LEU A 70 8.74 12.03 -5.39
CA LEU A 70 9.36 11.20 -6.40
C LEU A 70 9.28 11.87 -7.77
N ASN A 71 10.00 11.33 -8.74
CA ASN A 71 9.97 11.82 -10.11
C ASN A 71 9.18 10.87 -11.01
N VAL A 72 8.61 11.42 -12.07
CA VAL A 72 8.05 10.59 -13.14
C VAL A 72 9.16 9.69 -13.69
N GLY A 73 8.89 8.40 -13.78
CA GLY A 73 9.86 7.38 -14.18
C GLY A 73 10.50 6.62 -13.03
N ASP A 74 10.31 7.06 -11.80
CA ASP A 74 10.76 6.30 -10.63
C ASP A 74 9.97 5.01 -10.47
N MET A 75 10.60 4.00 -9.89
CA MET A 75 10.03 2.68 -9.67
C MET A 75 9.86 2.42 -8.19
N LEU A 76 8.82 1.68 -7.85
CA LEU A 76 8.58 1.25 -6.48
C LEU A 76 8.17 -0.22 -6.45
N ASP A 77 8.52 -0.86 -5.34
CA ASP A 77 7.95 -2.15 -4.96
C ASP A 77 7.18 -1.98 -3.67
N ILE A 78 5.96 -2.46 -3.63
CA ILE A 78 5.10 -2.39 -2.45
C ILE A 78 4.76 -3.80 -2.02
N ARG A 79 5.05 -4.12 -0.76
CA ARG A 79 4.60 -5.36 -0.12
C ARG A 79 3.45 -5.03 0.82
N MET A 80 2.33 -5.69 0.58
CA MET A 80 1.15 -5.61 1.44
C MET A 80 1.09 -6.88 2.29
N ASP A 81 0.99 -6.71 3.60
CA ASP A 81 0.77 -7.82 4.55
C ASP A 81 -0.50 -7.52 5.33
N ILE A 82 -1.54 -8.33 5.08
CA ILE A 82 -2.85 -8.20 5.71
C ILE A 82 -3.35 -9.56 6.16
N SER A 83 -4.34 -9.57 7.04
CA SER A 83 -5.16 -10.75 7.31
C SER A 83 -6.61 -10.44 6.93
N VAL A 84 -7.25 -11.36 6.21
CA VAL A 84 -8.68 -11.29 5.97
C VAL A 84 -9.37 -12.28 6.91
N ILE A 85 -10.41 -11.81 7.60
CA ILE A 85 -11.19 -12.61 8.53
C ILE A 85 -12.51 -12.93 7.85
N ILE A 86 -12.63 -14.16 7.37
CA ILE A 86 -13.76 -14.60 6.57
C ILE A 86 -14.85 -15.15 7.48
N ALA A 87 -16.02 -14.52 7.42
CA ALA A 87 -17.18 -14.86 8.25
C ALA A 87 -18.16 -15.79 7.57
N SER A 88 -18.12 -15.85 6.24
CA SER A 88 -19.03 -16.70 5.43
C SER A 88 -18.25 -17.47 4.39
N THR A 89 -18.63 -18.72 4.16
CA THR A 89 -18.02 -19.55 3.12
C THR A 89 -18.21 -18.95 1.73
N ASN A 90 -17.25 -19.21 0.84
CA ASN A 90 -17.28 -18.75 -0.55
C ASN A 90 -17.34 -17.21 -0.65
N THR A 91 -16.51 -16.52 0.11
CA THR A 91 -16.35 -15.07 0.02
C THR A 91 -15.25 -14.76 -0.97
N VAL A 92 -15.54 -13.91 -1.95
CA VAL A 92 -14.59 -13.45 -2.97
C VAL A 92 -14.06 -12.08 -2.56
N VAL A 93 -12.74 -11.95 -2.49
CA VAL A 93 -12.06 -10.73 -2.04
C VAL A 93 -11.20 -10.17 -3.16
N ASP A 94 -11.25 -8.85 -3.32
CA ASP A 94 -10.39 -8.08 -4.22
C ASP A 94 -9.67 -6.98 -3.43
N VAL A 95 -8.40 -6.76 -3.75
CA VAL A 95 -7.63 -5.62 -3.27
C VAL A 95 -6.92 -5.00 -4.46
N ASN A 96 -7.13 -3.70 -4.65
CA ASN A 96 -6.50 -2.94 -5.73
C ASN A 96 -5.80 -1.70 -5.17
N LEU A 97 -4.64 -1.40 -5.75
CA LEU A 97 -4.01 -0.11 -5.58
C LEU A 97 -4.57 0.85 -6.62
N LEU A 98 -5.20 1.92 -6.17
CA LEU A 98 -5.79 2.94 -7.03
C LEU A 98 -4.87 4.16 -7.05
N MET A 99 -4.34 4.49 -8.22
CA MET A 99 -3.42 5.60 -8.43
C MET A 99 -4.03 6.63 -9.38
N GLY A 100 -3.56 7.86 -9.28
CA GLY A 100 -4.06 8.96 -10.11
C GLY A 100 -5.42 9.46 -9.67
N THR A 101 -5.87 10.56 -10.27
CA THR A 101 -7.15 11.18 -9.96
C THR A 101 -8.30 10.21 -10.25
N GLY A 102 -9.17 10.03 -9.26
CA GLY A 102 -10.30 9.11 -9.37
C GLY A 102 -9.92 7.64 -9.45
N GLY A 103 -8.68 7.28 -9.12
CA GLY A 103 -8.21 5.90 -9.24
C GLY A 103 -8.09 5.44 -10.69
N SER A 104 -7.67 6.33 -11.57
CA SER A 104 -7.61 6.07 -13.02
C SER A 104 -6.61 4.98 -13.40
N VAL A 105 -5.61 4.72 -12.57
CA VAL A 105 -4.64 3.64 -12.75
C VAL A 105 -4.86 2.60 -11.66
N VAL A 106 -5.11 1.38 -12.03
CA VAL A 106 -5.44 0.29 -11.10
C VAL A 106 -4.37 -0.79 -11.18
N VAL A 107 -3.79 -1.15 -10.04
CA VAL A 107 -2.86 -2.28 -9.92
C VAL A 107 -3.49 -3.31 -8.98
N PRO A 108 -3.88 -4.49 -9.50
CA PRO A 108 -4.48 -5.52 -8.65
C PRO A 108 -3.42 -6.16 -7.73
N PHE A 109 -3.73 -6.26 -6.44
CA PHE A 109 -2.94 -7.00 -5.47
C PHE A 109 -3.58 -8.37 -5.19
N ILE A 110 -4.90 -8.40 -5.06
CA ILE A 110 -5.68 -9.64 -4.96
C ILE A 110 -6.83 -9.52 -5.96
N SER A 111 -6.94 -10.50 -6.86
CA SER A 111 -8.01 -10.52 -7.87
C SER A 111 -8.88 -11.76 -7.68
N ASP A 112 -10.17 -11.55 -7.41
CA ASP A 112 -11.18 -12.61 -7.35
C ASP A 112 -10.75 -13.83 -6.51
N GLN A 113 -10.12 -13.57 -5.37
CA GLN A 113 -9.70 -14.64 -4.47
C GLN A 113 -10.90 -15.20 -3.72
N ASN A 114 -11.26 -16.45 -4.01
CA ASN A 114 -12.36 -17.12 -3.33
C ASN A 114 -11.86 -17.84 -2.08
N TYR A 115 -12.36 -17.44 -0.93
CA TYR A 115 -12.14 -18.11 0.35
C TYR A 115 -13.31 -19.04 0.61
N LYS A 116 -13.08 -20.35 0.44
CA LYS A 116 -14.12 -21.37 0.56
C LYS A 116 -14.55 -21.65 2.00
N ALA A 117 -13.68 -21.37 2.95
CA ALA A 117 -13.92 -21.64 4.37
C ALA A 117 -13.85 -20.36 5.18
N THR A 118 -14.53 -20.35 6.33
CA THR A 118 -14.40 -19.29 7.32
C THR A 118 -13.06 -19.41 8.06
N GLY A 119 -12.57 -18.32 8.60
CA GLY A 119 -11.31 -18.27 9.34
C GLY A 119 -10.51 -17.02 9.05
N THR A 120 -9.31 -16.98 9.61
CA THR A 120 -8.36 -15.87 9.41
C THR A 120 -7.26 -16.34 8.47
N PHE A 121 -7.04 -15.57 7.40
CA PHE A 121 -6.07 -15.90 6.35
C PHE A 121 -5.10 -14.74 6.18
N GLU A 122 -3.80 -14.98 6.39
CA GLU A 122 -2.77 -14.01 6.10
C GLU A 122 -2.49 -14.00 4.60
N VAL A 123 -2.40 -12.79 4.03
CA VAL A 123 -2.13 -12.59 2.61
C VAL A 123 -1.00 -11.60 2.47
N ILE A 124 0.08 -12.04 1.83
CA ILE A 124 1.23 -11.18 1.53
C ILE A 124 1.34 -11.11 0.01
N ARG A 125 1.35 -9.88 -0.51
CA ARG A 125 1.50 -9.60 -1.95
C ARG A 125 2.56 -8.54 -2.16
N TYR A 126 3.35 -8.73 -3.20
CA TYR A 126 4.46 -7.86 -3.55
C TYR A 126 4.31 -7.43 -5.01
N MET A 127 4.13 -6.14 -5.25
CA MET A 127 3.88 -5.60 -6.60
C MET A 127 4.87 -4.51 -6.94
N GLY A 128 5.42 -4.59 -8.15
CA GLY A 128 6.19 -3.52 -8.75
C GLY A 128 5.26 -2.50 -9.41
N ILE A 129 5.53 -1.23 -9.17
CA ILE A 129 4.82 -0.12 -9.79
C ILE A 129 5.81 0.94 -10.27
N TYR A 130 5.32 1.89 -11.04
CA TYR A 130 6.13 3.01 -11.50
C TYR A 130 5.30 4.30 -11.56
N ILE A 131 5.99 5.42 -11.48
CA ILE A 131 5.36 6.74 -11.58
C ILE A 131 5.29 7.11 -13.06
N GLY A 132 4.14 6.87 -13.68
CA GLY A 132 3.97 7.04 -15.13
C GLY A 132 3.58 8.45 -15.55
N SER A 133 3.12 9.29 -14.61
CA SER A 133 2.67 10.65 -14.92
C SER A 133 2.72 11.53 -13.68
N THR A 134 2.60 12.84 -13.89
CA THR A 134 2.49 13.78 -12.77
C THR A 134 1.20 13.58 -11.97
N ASP A 135 0.13 13.16 -12.62
CA ASP A 135 -1.13 12.84 -11.92
C ASP A 135 -0.96 11.69 -10.92
N VAL A 136 -0.29 10.62 -11.33
CA VAL A 136 0.04 9.49 -10.43
C VAL A 136 0.95 9.95 -9.29
N ARG A 137 1.96 10.78 -9.60
CA ARG A 137 2.87 11.30 -8.58
C ARG A 137 2.16 12.15 -7.54
N ASP A 138 1.27 13.03 -7.97
CA ASP A 138 0.73 14.10 -7.13
C ASP A 138 -0.59 13.74 -6.45
N THR A 139 -1.13 12.55 -6.73
CA THR A 139 -2.36 12.04 -6.11
C THR A 139 -2.02 10.90 -5.17
N LEU A 140 -2.50 10.95 -3.93
CA LEU A 140 -2.32 9.84 -2.98
C LEU A 140 -2.89 8.56 -3.55
N ALA A 141 -2.09 7.50 -3.53
CA ALA A 141 -2.51 6.18 -3.96
C ALA A 141 -3.08 5.40 -2.78
N GLN A 142 -4.21 4.75 -2.98
CA GLN A 142 -4.86 4.00 -1.92
C GLN A 142 -5.01 2.52 -2.29
N LEU A 143 -4.68 1.65 -1.34
CA LEU A 143 -5.09 0.26 -1.40
C LEU A 143 -6.53 0.16 -0.91
N LYS A 144 -7.42 -0.37 -1.74
CA LYS A 144 -8.83 -0.57 -1.37
C LYS A 144 -9.20 -2.04 -1.45
N ILE A 145 -9.92 -2.49 -0.43
CA ILE A 145 -10.42 -3.86 -0.31
C ILE A 145 -11.94 -3.89 -0.46
N GLU A 146 -12.44 -4.91 -1.15
CA GLU A 146 -13.88 -5.19 -1.25
C GLU A 146 -14.11 -6.68 -1.26
N ALA A 147 -15.31 -7.10 -0.90
CA ALA A 147 -15.72 -8.50 -0.91
C ALA A 147 -17.21 -8.62 -1.22
N ASP A 148 -17.61 -9.71 -1.87
CA ASP A 148 -19.02 -9.95 -2.18
C ASP A 148 -19.87 -10.34 -0.96
N LYS A 149 -19.22 -10.74 0.13
CA LYS A 149 -19.84 -10.99 1.44
C LYS A 149 -19.07 -10.25 2.51
N ASN A 150 -19.75 -9.75 3.52
CA ASN A 150 -19.13 -8.98 4.58
C ASN A 150 -18.08 -9.80 5.32
N CYS A 151 -16.93 -9.20 5.51
CA CYS A 151 -15.82 -9.75 6.28
C CYS A 151 -15.04 -8.61 6.94
N THR A 152 -13.92 -8.90 7.56
CA THR A 152 -13.06 -7.87 8.16
C THR A 152 -11.61 -8.09 7.72
N CYS A 153 -10.81 -7.04 7.87
CA CYS A 153 -9.40 -7.03 7.49
C CYS A 153 -8.55 -6.40 8.58
N ILE A 154 -7.43 -7.04 8.88
CA ILE A 154 -6.38 -6.48 9.74
C ILE A 154 -5.19 -6.16 8.85
N VAL A 155 -4.64 -4.96 8.98
CA VAL A 155 -3.42 -4.55 8.30
C VAL A 155 -2.24 -4.82 9.22
N HIS A 156 -1.29 -5.64 8.77
CA HIS A 156 -0.04 -5.86 9.51
C HIS A 156 0.99 -4.81 9.14
N GLY A 157 1.19 -4.59 7.86
CA GLY A 157 2.14 -3.58 7.43
C GLY A 157 2.26 -3.43 5.93
N PHE A 158 2.90 -2.32 5.54
CA PHE A 158 3.30 -2.04 4.16
C PHE A 158 4.78 -1.76 4.11
N TYR A 159 5.51 -2.48 3.26
CA TYR A 159 6.90 -2.21 2.95
C TYR A 159 6.97 -1.57 1.56
N ILE A 160 7.68 -0.46 1.46
CA ILE A 160 7.80 0.28 0.21
C ILE A 160 9.28 0.48 -0.09
N LYS A 161 9.73 -0.02 -1.24
CA LYS A 161 11.07 0.23 -1.77
C LYS A 161 10.94 1.14 -2.98
N ALA A 162 11.71 2.21 -3.01
CA ALA A 162 11.72 3.12 -4.14
C ALA A 162 13.12 3.19 -4.75
N ILE A 163 13.18 3.18 -6.09
CA ILE A 163 14.39 3.38 -6.88
C ILE A 163 14.16 4.62 -7.72
N ARG A 164 14.95 5.63 -7.48
CA ARG A 164 14.85 6.91 -8.16
C ARG A 164 15.79 6.97 -9.35
N ARG A 165 15.31 7.59 -10.38
CA ARG A 165 16.16 7.94 -11.52
C ARG A 165 16.90 9.22 -11.21
N GLY A 166 18.19 9.21 -11.45
CA GLY A 166 19.05 10.34 -11.17
C GLY A 166 18.79 11.57 -12.02
#